data_d9413480b794128e51680c0a2fbbd5fd
#
_entry.id   d9413480b794128e51680c0a2fbbd5fd
#
_cell.length_a   1.000
_cell.length_b   1.000
_cell.length_c   1.000
_cell.angle_alpha   90.00
_cell.angle_beta   90.00
_cell.angle_gamma   90.00
#
_symmetry.space_group_name_H-M   'P 1'
#
loop_
_entity.id
_entity.type
_entity.pdbx_description
1 polymer ?
#
loop_
_entity_poly.entity_id
_entity_poly.type
_entity_poly.pdbx_seq_one_letter_code
_entity_poly.pdbx_strand_id
1 'polypeptide(L)'
;MRISTAQYYETTAANYQRGYNDTLKTSAEASSLVKFNTAADDPVGAARLLQLGQQSAALTQYSSNISSLKSSFSQSETALTAIQNAMQSAREIGLSAINGTNTDADRKAYAQQLGQIQQTVLGLMNSQDANGNYLFAGSKTSTPPYSANSDGTYSYNGDQSQMNLAVGDNNSVASNVTGWDAFQQSINTARTQVTMTSPAVDDGRVTLSNGQVSNSATYDAKFTAGQPYTVSFLSSTQIKITDAGGNDVTSEASQNGVISNSNGANQTVTFRGVDLGLNLNLQSGDVPDTVIAGHTFTLAAQPDTFNTSRSAGNPSTTVVTGATTTNQAAYDSTFPTSGAILKFTSATNYDLYASPITASSRPVSSGTMAGSTATAAGVSLTLSGAPTAGDQFVVQPNNHQTQNILDTLNQMIGALNTPADGNPVAQQKLLATMNAGVSNVTSAMEQAGSAVTAIGTRGQVLDAQDATNQSLVIANTTSQGVIVNADPAAVMTQLTLQQTMLQAAQLAFSKISQLGLFNKI
;
A
#
# COMPACT_ATOMS: atom_id res chain seq x y z
N MET A 1 57.24 -39.31 -65.59
CA MET A 1 56.29 -39.17 -64.45
C MET A 1 54.99 -39.85 -64.86
N ARG A 2 54.79 -41.13 -64.48
CA ARG A 2 53.50 -41.79 -64.60
C ARG A 2 52.68 -41.39 -63.39
N ILE A 3 51.90 -40.33 -63.50
CA ILE A 3 50.77 -40.13 -62.58
C ILE A 3 49.86 -41.32 -62.86
N SER A 4 49.68 -42.18 -61.88
CA SER A 4 48.85 -43.36 -61.99
C SER A 4 47.47 -42.93 -62.47
N THR A 5 47.00 -43.50 -63.55
CA THR A 5 45.64 -43.25 -64.12
C THR A 5 44.58 -43.47 -63.01
N ALA A 6 44.86 -44.40 -62.09
CA ALA A 6 44.01 -44.65 -60.94
C ALA A 6 43.93 -43.42 -60.01
N GLN A 7 45.07 -42.79 -59.68
CA GLN A 7 45.08 -41.60 -58.80
C GLN A 7 44.35 -40.40 -59.43
N TYR A 8 44.41 -40.28 -60.77
CA TYR A 8 43.67 -39.24 -61.47
C TYR A 8 42.14 -39.53 -61.44
N TYR A 9 41.75 -40.80 -61.63
CA TYR A 9 40.33 -41.22 -61.51
C TYR A 9 39.79 -41.01 -60.10
N GLU A 10 40.54 -41.39 -59.06
CA GLU A 10 40.18 -41.18 -57.66
C GLU A 10 39.99 -39.69 -57.34
N THR A 11 40.96 -38.85 -57.76
CA THR A 11 40.89 -37.42 -57.55
C THR A 11 39.71 -36.79 -58.27
N THR A 12 39.43 -37.24 -59.53
CA THR A 12 38.28 -36.71 -60.32
C THR A 12 36.95 -37.18 -59.74
N ALA A 13 36.84 -38.44 -59.31
CA ALA A 13 35.66 -38.94 -58.62
C ALA A 13 35.39 -38.23 -57.29
N ALA A 14 36.46 -38.00 -56.49
CA ALA A 14 36.35 -37.25 -55.24
C ALA A 14 35.96 -35.78 -55.45
N ASN A 15 36.43 -35.14 -56.52
CA ASN A 15 36.00 -33.79 -56.88
C ASN A 15 34.57 -33.73 -57.37
N TYR A 16 34.12 -34.76 -58.14
CA TYR A 16 32.75 -34.88 -58.56
C TYR A 16 31.79 -35.05 -57.35
N GLN A 17 32.13 -35.95 -56.43
CA GLN A 17 31.36 -36.16 -55.21
C GLN A 17 31.26 -34.87 -54.38
N ARG A 18 32.36 -34.10 -54.25
CA ARG A 18 32.33 -32.79 -53.57
C ARG A 18 31.38 -31.83 -54.28
N GLY A 19 31.55 -31.65 -55.60
CA GLY A 19 30.68 -30.78 -56.39
C GLY A 19 29.20 -31.17 -56.34
N TYR A 20 28.92 -32.47 -56.33
CA TYR A 20 27.54 -32.96 -56.12
C TYR A 20 26.99 -32.62 -54.75
N ASN A 21 27.77 -32.87 -53.69
CA ASN A 21 27.37 -32.55 -52.31
C ASN A 21 27.18 -31.03 -52.11
N ASP A 22 28.05 -30.21 -52.69
CA ASP A 22 27.95 -28.77 -52.66
C ASP A 22 26.69 -28.28 -53.40
N THR A 23 26.33 -28.90 -54.54
CA THR A 23 25.12 -28.59 -55.29
C THR A 23 23.87 -28.99 -54.51
N LEU A 24 23.88 -30.15 -53.83
CA LEU A 24 22.77 -30.57 -52.97
C LEU A 24 22.59 -29.61 -51.79
N LYS A 25 23.72 -29.18 -51.15
CA LYS A 25 23.68 -28.21 -50.04
C LYS A 25 23.09 -26.87 -50.48
N THR A 26 23.61 -26.30 -51.59
CA THR A 26 23.10 -25.03 -52.14
C THR A 26 21.65 -25.16 -52.66
N SER A 27 21.23 -26.33 -53.17
CA SER A 27 19.84 -26.60 -53.54
C SER A 27 18.92 -26.64 -52.31
N ALA A 28 19.37 -27.23 -51.22
CA ALA A 28 18.64 -27.22 -49.95
C ALA A 28 18.54 -25.78 -49.36
N GLU A 29 19.62 -25.00 -49.44
CA GLU A 29 19.65 -23.59 -49.05
C GLU A 29 18.72 -22.74 -49.93
N ALA A 30 18.70 -22.96 -51.24
CA ALA A 30 17.78 -22.30 -52.18
C ALA A 30 16.31 -22.61 -51.92
N SER A 31 16.01 -23.82 -51.47
CA SER A 31 14.62 -24.26 -51.21
C SER A 31 14.12 -23.79 -49.84
N SER A 32 15.01 -23.72 -48.83
CA SER A 32 14.65 -23.34 -47.47
C SER A 32 14.86 -21.84 -47.21
N LEU A 33 15.68 -21.16 -48.02
CA LEU A 33 16.16 -19.79 -47.82
C LEU A 33 16.89 -19.59 -46.47
N VAL A 34 17.47 -20.67 -45.94
CA VAL A 34 18.20 -20.71 -44.69
C VAL A 34 19.67 -21.03 -44.98
N LYS A 35 20.62 -20.20 -44.47
CA LYS A 35 22.07 -20.34 -44.72
C LYS A 35 22.65 -21.65 -44.16
N PHE A 36 22.14 -22.12 -43.04
CA PHE A 36 22.59 -23.36 -42.41
C PHE A 36 21.42 -24.05 -41.67
N ASN A 37 21.40 -25.36 -41.70
CA ASN A 37 20.35 -26.17 -41.06
C ASN A 37 20.86 -26.85 -39.78
N THR A 38 22.16 -26.93 -39.60
CA THR A 38 22.79 -27.57 -38.44
C THR A 38 23.89 -26.70 -37.84
N ALA A 39 24.11 -26.83 -36.53
CA ALA A 39 25.20 -26.15 -35.84
C ALA A 39 26.61 -26.51 -36.35
N ALA A 40 26.71 -27.62 -37.10
CA ALA A 40 27.97 -28.04 -37.74
C ALA A 40 28.30 -27.20 -39.00
N ASP A 41 27.29 -26.63 -39.66
CA ASP A 41 27.46 -25.79 -40.86
C ASP A 41 28.06 -24.40 -40.51
N ASP A 42 27.59 -23.76 -39.41
CA ASP A 42 28.10 -22.51 -38.86
C ASP A 42 28.00 -22.51 -37.32
N PRO A 43 29.03 -23.00 -36.61
CA PRO A 43 29.03 -23.05 -35.14
C PRO A 43 28.95 -21.68 -34.49
N VAL A 44 29.51 -20.64 -35.11
CA VAL A 44 29.51 -19.27 -34.56
C VAL A 44 28.13 -18.63 -34.74
N GLY A 45 27.56 -18.76 -35.95
CA GLY A 45 26.19 -18.31 -36.22
C GLY A 45 25.17 -19.02 -35.32
N ALA A 46 25.30 -20.33 -35.17
CA ALA A 46 24.42 -21.13 -34.31
C ALA A 46 24.51 -20.71 -32.83
N ALA A 47 25.71 -20.47 -32.30
CA ALA A 47 25.89 -20.01 -30.93
C ALA A 47 25.24 -18.62 -30.71
N ARG A 48 25.43 -17.71 -31.68
CA ARG A 48 24.82 -16.37 -31.62
C ARG A 48 23.29 -16.42 -31.75
N LEU A 49 22.78 -17.31 -32.61
CA LEU A 49 21.34 -17.53 -32.76
C LEU A 49 20.70 -18.04 -31.47
N LEU A 50 21.37 -18.97 -30.77
CA LEU A 50 20.94 -19.45 -29.46
C LEU A 50 20.87 -18.32 -28.43
N GLN A 51 21.91 -17.46 -28.38
CA GLN A 51 21.93 -16.29 -27.50
C GLN A 51 20.77 -15.32 -27.80
N LEU A 52 20.55 -14.99 -29.09
CA LEU A 52 19.43 -14.16 -29.52
C LEU A 52 18.08 -14.80 -29.23
N GLY A 53 17.99 -16.13 -29.34
CA GLY A 53 16.81 -16.89 -28.97
C GLY A 53 16.47 -16.81 -27.49
N GLN A 54 17.47 -16.91 -26.61
CA GLN A 54 17.31 -16.70 -25.16
C GLN A 54 16.85 -15.28 -24.85
N GLN A 55 17.45 -14.28 -25.49
CA GLN A 55 17.02 -12.89 -25.35
C GLN A 55 15.58 -12.68 -25.82
N SER A 56 15.17 -13.31 -26.93
CA SER A 56 13.80 -13.25 -27.44
C SER A 56 12.80 -13.86 -26.44
N ALA A 57 13.15 -15.00 -25.85
CA ALA A 57 12.31 -15.64 -24.82
C ALA A 57 12.15 -14.75 -23.57
N ALA A 58 13.24 -14.09 -23.12
CA ALA A 58 13.18 -13.13 -22.02
C ALA A 58 12.29 -11.92 -22.34
N LEU A 59 12.43 -11.34 -23.53
CA LEU A 59 11.59 -10.22 -23.99
C LEU A 59 10.10 -10.60 -24.08
N THR A 60 9.80 -11.82 -24.52
CA THR A 60 8.42 -12.35 -24.51
C THR A 60 7.87 -12.47 -23.10
N GLN A 61 8.67 -12.96 -22.15
CA GLN A 61 8.28 -13.03 -20.75
C GLN A 61 8.04 -11.63 -20.16
N TYR A 62 8.89 -10.66 -20.46
CA TYR A 62 8.70 -9.27 -20.02
C TYR A 62 7.42 -8.65 -20.58
N SER A 63 7.11 -8.89 -21.86
CA SER A 63 5.85 -8.42 -22.47
C SER A 63 4.62 -9.05 -21.80
N SER A 64 4.67 -10.34 -21.48
CA SER A 64 3.62 -11.03 -20.72
C SER A 64 3.45 -10.45 -19.32
N ASN A 65 4.56 -10.19 -18.62
CA ASN A 65 4.56 -9.58 -17.30
C ASN A 65 3.95 -8.16 -17.34
N ILE A 66 4.34 -7.34 -18.33
CA ILE A 66 3.79 -5.99 -18.54
C ILE A 66 2.28 -6.05 -18.74
N SER A 67 1.80 -6.97 -19.57
CA SER A 67 0.36 -7.15 -19.82
C SER A 67 -0.40 -7.54 -18.56
N SER A 68 0.16 -8.43 -17.75
CA SER A 68 -0.41 -8.84 -16.46
C SER A 68 -0.45 -7.68 -15.47
N LEU A 69 0.62 -6.88 -15.39
CA LEU A 69 0.69 -5.69 -14.54
C LEU A 69 -0.33 -4.63 -14.95
N LYS A 70 -0.46 -4.34 -16.24
CA LYS A 70 -1.46 -3.39 -16.76
C LYS A 70 -2.89 -3.83 -16.40
N SER A 71 -3.19 -5.12 -16.50
CA SER A 71 -4.50 -5.66 -16.11
C SER A 71 -4.74 -5.49 -14.60
N SER A 72 -3.76 -5.83 -13.75
CA SER A 72 -3.86 -5.67 -12.30
C SER A 72 -4.03 -4.20 -11.91
N PHE A 73 -3.30 -3.29 -12.54
CA PHE A 73 -3.41 -1.85 -12.29
C PHE A 73 -4.79 -1.31 -12.68
N SER A 74 -5.33 -1.71 -13.83
CA SER A 74 -6.67 -1.30 -14.27
C SER A 74 -7.75 -1.76 -13.30
N GLN A 75 -7.65 -2.98 -12.76
CA GLN A 75 -8.58 -3.49 -11.75
C GLN A 75 -8.47 -2.71 -10.43
N SER A 76 -7.24 -2.46 -9.97
CA SER A 76 -6.98 -1.70 -8.75
C SER A 76 -7.46 -0.25 -8.87
N GLU A 77 -7.22 0.40 -10.01
CA GLU A 77 -7.68 1.75 -10.31
C GLU A 77 -9.21 1.85 -10.33
N THR A 78 -9.88 0.86 -10.94
CA THR A 78 -11.34 0.78 -10.95
C THR A 78 -11.89 0.66 -9.53
N ALA A 79 -11.33 -0.20 -8.70
CA ALA A 79 -11.74 -0.36 -7.31
C ALA A 79 -11.49 0.92 -6.49
N LEU A 80 -10.31 1.53 -6.62
CA LEU A 80 -9.96 2.79 -5.93
C LEU A 80 -10.86 3.95 -6.34
N THR A 81 -11.17 4.08 -7.62
CA THR A 81 -12.10 5.10 -8.14
C THR A 81 -13.52 4.89 -7.59
N ALA A 82 -13.98 3.64 -7.53
CA ALA A 82 -15.27 3.32 -6.93
C ALA A 82 -15.31 3.65 -5.43
N ILE A 83 -14.21 3.39 -4.70
CA ILE A 83 -14.06 3.76 -3.29
C ILE A 83 -14.10 5.29 -3.13
N GLN A 84 -13.38 6.05 -3.97
CA GLN A 84 -13.42 7.52 -3.93
C GLN A 84 -14.82 8.07 -4.17
N ASN A 85 -15.58 7.52 -5.12
CA ASN A 85 -16.96 7.92 -5.38
C ASN A 85 -17.87 7.60 -4.18
N ALA A 86 -17.69 6.46 -3.54
CA ALA A 86 -18.42 6.10 -2.33
C ALA A 86 -18.08 7.04 -1.16
N MET A 87 -16.80 7.38 -0.98
CA MET A 87 -16.36 8.37 0.02
C MET A 87 -16.90 9.77 -0.27
N GLN A 88 -16.96 10.19 -1.53
CA GLN A 88 -17.59 11.47 -1.91
C GLN A 88 -19.06 11.50 -1.50
N SER A 89 -19.80 10.42 -1.75
CA SER A 89 -21.20 10.31 -1.31
C SER A 89 -21.32 10.35 0.22
N ALA A 90 -20.41 9.68 0.94
CA ALA A 90 -20.38 9.75 2.41
C ALA A 90 -20.12 11.18 2.91
N ARG A 91 -19.21 11.91 2.26
CA ARG A 91 -18.93 13.31 2.57
C ARG A 91 -20.16 14.20 2.37
N GLU A 92 -20.89 14.02 1.28
CA GLU A 92 -22.11 14.77 0.98
C GLU A 92 -23.22 14.50 2.02
N ILE A 93 -23.39 13.23 2.42
CA ILE A 93 -24.30 12.86 3.51
C ILE A 93 -23.85 13.50 4.83
N GLY A 94 -22.54 13.45 5.13
CA GLY A 94 -21.97 14.08 6.33
C GLY A 94 -22.25 15.58 6.38
N LEU A 95 -22.05 16.29 5.28
CA LEU A 95 -22.36 17.73 5.17
C LEU A 95 -23.86 18.01 5.31
N SER A 96 -24.72 17.14 4.79
CA SER A 96 -26.17 17.28 4.95
C SER A 96 -26.61 17.03 6.40
N ALA A 97 -25.96 16.10 7.07
CA ALA A 97 -26.24 15.73 8.45
C ALA A 97 -25.84 16.81 9.49
N ILE A 98 -24.90 17.69 9.14
CA ILE A 98 -24.46 18.81 9.99
C ILE A 98 -25.54 19.91 10.11
N ASN A 99 -26.55 19.92 9.27
CA ASN A 99 -27.61 20.92 9.33
C ASN A 99 -28.38 20.82 10.65
N GLY A 100 -28.40 21.90 11.43
CA GLY A 100 -29.03 21.96 12.75
C GLY A 100 -30.58 21.84 12.74
N THR A 101 -31.22 21.83 11.56
CA THR A 101 -32.67 21.62 11.41
C THR A 101 -33.05 20.14 11.31
N ASN A 102 -32.08 19.24 11.19
CA ASN A 102 -32.34 17.79 11.13
C ASN A 102 -32.86 17.26 12.47
N THR A 103 -33.87 16.43 12.41
CA THR A 103 -34.41 15.69 13.56
C THR A 103 -33.60 14.40 13.80
N ASP A 104 -33.78 13.78 14.99
CA ASP A 104 -33.21 12.44 15.28
C ASP A 104 -33.65 11.37 14.26
N ALA A 105 -34.86 11.50 13.68
CA ALA A 105 -35.34 10.62 12.61
C ALA A 105 -34.54 10.82 11.30
N ASP A 106 -34.30 12.08 10.91
CA ASP A 106 -33.49 12.39 9.72
C ASP A 106 -32.05 11.91 9.90
N ARG A 107 -31.46 12.12 11.08
CA ARG A 107 -30.12 11.66 11.42
C ARG A 107 -29.99 10.14 11.34
N LYS A 108 -30.99 9.38 11.82
CA LYS A 108 -31.03 7.92 11.67
C LYS A 108 -31.10 7.49 10.20
N ALA A 109 -31.83 8.23 9.36
CA ALA A 109 -31.86 7.95 7.92
C ALA A 109 -30.47 8.16 7.28
N TYR A 110 -29.75 9.23 7.63
CA TYR A 110 -28.37 9.44 7.20
C TYR A 110 -27.41 8.36 7.74
N ALA A 111 -27.57 7.91 8.99
CA ALA A 111 -26.80 6.81 9.55
C ALA A 111 -26.99 5.51 8.76
N GLN A 112 -28.21 5.21 8.33
CA GLN A 112 -28.49 4.03 7.49
C GLN A 112 -27.83 4.16 6.11
N GLN A 113 -27.87 5.34 5.48
CA GLN A 113 -27.21 5.58 4.20
C GLN A 113 -25.68 5.44 4.32
N LEU A 114 -25.07 6.01 5.37
CA LEU A 114 -23.64 5.84 5.63
C LEU A 114 -23.28 4.37 5.89
N GLY A 115 -24.16 3.61 6.56
CA GLY A 115 -23.98 2.18 6.77
C GLY A 115 -23.94 1.39 5.46
N GLN A 116 -24.78 1.74 4.48
CA GLN A 116 -24.74 1.13 3.14
C GLN A 116 -23.43 1.47 2.41
N ILE A 117 -22.98 2.73 2.50
CA ILE A 117 -21.72 3.15 1.91
C ILE A 117 -20.55 2.43 2.58
N GLN A 118 -20.54 2.30 3.90
CA GLN A 118 -19.51 1.57 4.65
C GLN A 118 -19.39 0.11 4.17
N GLN A 119 -20.51 -0.59 3.99
CA GLN A 119 -20.52 -1.95 3.45
C GLN A 119 -19.99 -2.00 2.00
N THR A 120 -20.37 -1.03 1.19
CA THR A 120 -19.85 -0.91 -0.19
C THR A 120 -18.33 -0.70 -0.20
N VAL A 121 -17.83 0.22 0.62
CA VAL A 121 -16.39 0.50 0.75
C VAL A 121 -15.65 -0.74 1.25
N LEU A 122 -16.16 -1.44 2.27
CA LEU A 122 -15.58 -2.70 2.77
C LEU A 122 -15.51 -3.76 1.66
N GLY A 123 -16.56 -3.92 0.87
CA GLY A 123 -16.60 -4.84 -0.26
C GLY A 123 -15.55 -4.50 -1.33
N LEU A 124 -15.42 -3.21 -1.66
CA LEU A 124 -14.44 -2.73 -2.62
C LEU A 124 -12.99 -2.85 -2.11
N MET A 125 -12.75 -2.59 -0.83
CA MET A 125 -11.43 -2.79 -0.19
C MET A 125 -11.03 -4.28 -0.13
N ASN A 126 -12.02 -5.18 -0.18
CA ASN A 126 -11.85 -6.64 -0.27
C ASN A 126 -12.05 -7.17 -1.70
N SER A 127 -11.85 -6.33 -2.73
CA SER A 127 -11.96 -6.76 -4.12
C SER A 127 -10.89 -7.77 -4.48
N GLN A 128 -11.25 -8.72 -5.37
CA GLN A 128 -10.39 -9.76 -5.89
C GLN A 128 -10.16 -9.59 -7.39
N ASP A 129 -9.03 -10.10 -7.87
CA ASP A 129 -8.75 -10.26 -9.30
C ASP A 129 -9.51 -11.46 -9.89
N ALA A 130 -9.37 -11.69 -11.20
CA ALA A 130 -9.98 -12.81 -11.90
C ALA A 130 -9.51 -14.20 -11.40
N ASN A 131 -8.39 -14.26 -10.67
CA ASN A 131 -7.83 -15.48 -10.09
C ASN A 131 -8.28 -15.70 -8.63
N GLY A 132 -9.07 -14.79 -8.07
CA GLY A 132 -9.52 -14.84 -6.69
C GLY A 132 -8.52 -14.27 -5.67
N ASN A 133 -7.47 -13.58 -6.11
CA ASN A 133 -6.51 -12.93 -5.23
C ASN A 133 -7.01 -11.55 -4.82
N TYR A 134 -6.89 -11.23 -3.54
CA TYR A 134 -7.24 -9.91 -3.04
C TYR A 134 -6.25 -8.83 -3.50
N LEU A 135 -6.78 -7.75 -4.11
CA LEU A 135 -5.97 -6.69 -4.72
C LEU A 135 -5.14 -5.89 -3.72
N PHE A 136 -5.65 -5.69 -2.50
CA PHE A 136 -5.07 -4.80 -1.50
C PHE A 136 -4.44 -5.53 -0.30
N ALA A 137 -4.27 -6.85 -0.37
CA ALA A 137 -3.76 -7.66 0.74
C ALA A 137 -2.22 -7.67 0.88
N GLY A 138 -1.48 -7.00 -0.01
CA GLY A 138 -0.03 -7.11 -0.07
C GLY A 138 0.40 -8.46 -0.62
N SER A 139 1.28 -9.19 0.09
CA SER A 139 1.70 -10.54 -0.30
C SER A 139 0.71 -11.63 0.15
N LYS A 140 -0.23 -11.31 1.07
CA LYS A 140 -1.23 -12.25 1.61
C LYS A 140 -2.48 -12.35 0.73
N THR A 141 -2.32 -12.58 -0.55
CA THR A 141 -3.38 -12.48 -1.56
C THR A 141 -4.58 -13.42 -1.35
N SER A 142 -4.47 -14.45 -0.52
CA SER A 142 -5.56 -15.37 -0.19
C SER A 142 -6.39 -14.98 1.04
N THR A 143 -6.00 -13.91 1.75
CA THR A 143 -6.66 -13.46 2.99
C THR A 143 -7.40 -12.14 2.73
N PRO A 144 -8.67 -11.99 3.14
CA PRO A 144 -9.38 -10.72 3.04
C PRO A 144 -8.59 -9.62 3.77
N PRO A 145 -8.23 -8.53 3.07
CA PRO A 145 -7.43 -7.46 3.68
C PRO A 145 -8.14 -6.74 4.83
N TYR A 146 -9.46 -6.68 4.82
CA TYR A 146 -10.22 -6.00 5.87
C TYR A 146 -11.27 -6.89 6.49
N SER A 147 -11.38 -6.85 7.82
CA SER A 147 -12.42 -7.53 8.60
C SER A 147 -12.95 -6.62 9.70
N ALA A 148 -14.26 -6.75 9.99
CA ALA A 148 -14.89 -6.07 11.12
C ALA A 148 -14.54 -6.78 12.43
N ASN A 149 -14.25 -6.02 13.47
CA ASN A 149 -14.03 -6.49 14.83
C ASN A 149 -15.36 -6.45 15.62
N SER A 150 -15.41 -7.17 16.75
CA SER A 150 -16.59 -7.20 17.61
C SER A 150 -16.94 -5.87 18.28
N ASP A 151 -15.99 -4.95 18.37
CA ASP A 151 -16.16 -3.58 18.90
C ASP A 151 -16.61 -2.57 17.82
N GLY A 152 -16.84 -3.03 16.60
CA GLY A 152 -17.24 -2.20 15.46
C GLY A 152 -16.09 -1.51 14.72
N THR A 153 -14.85 -1.71 15.14
CA THR A 153 -13.66 -1.25 14.41
C THR A 153 -13.28 -2.22 13.30
N TYR A 154 -12.34 -1.83 12.45
CA TYR A 154 -11.90 -2.65 11.33
C TYR A 154 -10.39 -2.88 11.36
N SER A 155 -9.99 -4.14 11.17
CA SER A 155 -8.58 -4.54 11.13
C SER A 155 -8.10 -4.75 9.71
N TYR A 156 -6.86 -4.30 9.43
CA TYR A 156 -6.13 -4.65 8.22
C TYR A 156 -5.32 -5.93 8.47
N ASN A 157 -5.65 -7.01 7.75
CA ASN A 157 -5.04 -8.34 7.87
C ASN A 157 -3.99 -8.62 6.79
N GLY A 158 -3.84 -7.71 5.82
CA GLY A 158 -2.81 -7.76 4.79
C GLY A 158 -1.41 -7.52 5.33
N ASP A 159 -0.48 -7.23 4.43
CA ASP A 159 0.86 -6.76 4.78
C ASP A 159 1.27 -5.58 3.88
N GLN A 160 2.44 -5.00 4.17
CA GLN A 160 3.00 -3.86 3.44
C GLN A 160 3.93 -4.29 2.29
N SER A 161 3.97 -5.59 1.97
CA SER A 161 4.91 -6.13 1.00
C SER A 161 4.45 -5.84 -0.42
N GLN A 162 5.33 -5.21 -1.19
CA GLN A 162 5.12 -5.01 -2.62
C GLN A 162 5.77 -6.18 -3.39
N MET A 163 5.00 -6.83 -4.25
CA MET A 163 5.49 -7.89 -5.12
C MET A 163 6.04 -7.27 -6.40
N ASN A 164 7.32 -7.46 -6.69
CA ASN A 164 7.97 -6.92 -7.87
C ASN A 164 7.98 -7.94 -9.01
N LEU A 165 7.65 -7.51 -10.21
CA LEU A 165 7.68 -8.32 -11.42
C LEU A 165 8.68 -7.72 -12.41
N ALA A 166 9.57 -8.56 -12.95
CA ALA A 166 10.56 -8.12 -13.92
C ALA A 166 9.89 -7.73 -15.26
N VAL A 167 10.20 -6.55 -15.77
CA VAL A 167 9.65 -5.98 -17.01
C VAL A 167 10.72 -5.68 -18.06
N GLY A 168 11.98 -5.85 -17.69
CA GLY A 168 13.16 -5.66 -18.55
C GLY A 168 14.41 -6.15 -17.84
N ASP A 169 15.55 -6.13 -18.55
CA ASP A 169 16.85 -6.44 -17.94
C ASP A 169 17.13 -5.44 -16.81
N ASN A 170 17.28 -5.92 -15.58
CA ASN A 170 17.49 -5.12 -14.38
C ASN A 170 16.37 -4.10 -14.05
N ASN A 171 15.21 -4.23 -14.66
CA ASN A 171 14.05 -3.38 -14.38
C ASN A 171 12.87 -4.22 -13.89
N SER A 172 12.33 -3.84 -12.71
CA SER A 172 11.16 -4.47 -12.11
C SER A 172 10.18 -3.41 -11.61
N VAL A 173 8.89 -3.72 -11.65
CA VAL A 173 7.81 -2.84 -11.20
C VAL A 173 6.97 -3.57 -10.16
N ALA A 174 6.59 -2.86 -9.09
CA ALA A 174 5.70 -3.40 -8.08
C ALA A 174 4.30 -3.66 -8.68
N SER A 175 3.82 -4.89 -8.53
CA SER A 175 2.59 -5.38 -9.16
C SER A 175 1.31 -5.01 -8.41
N ASN A 176 1.42 -4.59 -7.15
CA ASN A 176 0.30 -4.31 -6.27
C ASN A 176 0.42 -2.95 -5.60
N VAL A 177 -0.71 -2.44 -5.14
CA VAL A 177 -0.82 -1.38 -4.13
C VAL A 177 -1.39 -2.03 -2.88
N THR A 178 -0.75 -1.82 -1.74
CA THR A 178 -1.19 -2.40 -0.49
C THR A 178 -2.37 -1.62 0.09
N GLY A 179 -3.28 -2.28 0.78
CA GLY A 179 -4.34 -1.60 1.52
C GLY A 179 -3.79 -0.71 2.65
N TRP A 180 -2.60 -1.03 3.14
CA TRP A 180 -1.86 -0.18 4.06
C TRP A 180 -1.59 1.20 3.45
N ASP A 181 -0.95 1.23 2.27
CA ASP A 181 -0.61 2.48 1.60
C ASP A 181 -1.84 3.24 1.12
N ALA A 182 -2.87 2.52 0.65
CA ALA A 182 -4.05 3.15 0.07
C ALA A 182 -5.05 3.68 1.12
N PHE A 183 -5.16 3.05 2.31
CA PHE A 183 -6.28 3.31 3.22
C PHE A 183 -5.90 3.47 4.69
N GLN A 184 -4.73 2.96 5.15
CA GLN A 184 -4.34 3.05 6.57
C GLN A 184 -3.57 4.32 6.92
N GLN A 185 -3.05 5.03 5.92
CA GLN A 185 -2.22 6.22 6.10
C GLN A 185 -3.02 7.53 6.01
N SER A 186 -4.36 7.46 6.00
CA SER A 186 -5.21 8.65 5.98
C SER A 186 -5.07 9.43 7.27
N ILE A 187 -4.80 10.74 7.18
CA ILE A 187 -4.60 11.60 8.35
C ILE A 187 -5.90 11.68 9.15
N ASN A 188 -5.80 11.41 10.46
CA ASN A 188 -6.89 11.59 11.40
C ASN A 188 -6.84 13.00 12.00
N THR A 189 -7.92 13.74 11.86
CA THR A 189 -8.04 15.08 12.45
C THR A 189 -8.61 15.05 13.87
N ALA A 190 -9.28 13.96 14.28
CA ALA A 190 -9.86 13.78 15.61
C ALA A 190 -8.84 13.15 16.57
N ARG A 191 -7.78 13.89 16.92
CA ARG A 191 -6.66 13.40 17.77
C ARG A 191 -6.64 13.99 19.18
N THR A 192 -7.63 14.81 19.53
CA THR A 192 -7.71 15.47 20.83
C THR A 192 -8.98 15.05 21.56
N GLN A 193 -8.96 15.21 22.87
CA GLN A 193 -10.12 15.04 23.73
C GLN A 193 -10.25 16.19 24.70
N VAL A 194 -11.50 16.54 25.01
CA VAL A 194 -11.86 17.56 26.00
C VAL A 194 -12.72 16.91 27.07
N THR A 195 -12.35 17.13 28.31
CA THR A 195 -13.12 16.66 29.48
C THR A 195 -13.45 17.85 30.38
N MET A 196 -14.72 18.05 30.71
CA MET A 196 -15.12 19.06 31.69
C MET A 196 -14.62 18.65 33.06
N THR A 197 -14.01 19.57 33.75
CA THR A 197 -13.49 19.37 35.11
C THR A 197 -14.24 20.22 36.15
N SER A 198 -14.88 21.31 35.73
CA SER A 198 -15.80 22.11 36.55
C SER A 198 -16.88 22.72 35.67
N PRO A 199 -18.14 22.72 36.11
CA PRO A 199 -18.67 22.09 37.33
C PRO A 199 -18.60 20.55 37.26
N ALA A 200 -18.71 19.84 38.39
CA ALA A 200 -18.64 18.39 38.46
C ALA A 200 -19.78 17.70 37.72
N VAL A 201 -20.91 18.38 37.58
CA VAL A 201 -22.05 17.96 36.77
C VAL A 201 -22.24 18.99 35.65
N ASP A 202 -22.24 18.53 34.40
CA ASP A 202 -22.45 19.40 33.24
C ASP A 202 -23.85 20.04 33.29
N ASP A 203 -23.87 21.36 33.43
CA ASP A 203 -25.09 22.17 33.48
C ASP A 203 -25.58 22.58 32.06
N GLY A 204 -24.85 22.18 31.05
CA GLY A 204 -25.16 22.45 29.64
C GLY A 204 -24.98 23.90 29.19
N ARG A 205 -24.36 24.76 30.02
CA ARG A 205 -24.15 26.21 29.72
C ARG A 205 -22.97 26.45 28.80
N VAL A 206 -21.93 25.62 28.89
CA VAL A 206 -20.71 25.73 28.07
C VAL A 206 -20.47 24.38 27.41
N THR A 207 -20.35 24.39 26.09
CA THR A 207 -19.95 23.20 25.33
C THR A 207 -18.65 23.48 24.60
N LEU A 208 -17.62 22.70 24.89
CA LEU A 208 -16.35 22.72 24.18
C LEU A 208 -16.17 21.38 23.46
N SER A 209 -15.92 21.43 22.16
CA SER A 209 -15.71 20.22 21.34
C SER A 209 -14.38 19.53 21.70
N ASN A 210 -14.24 18.24 21.34
CA ASN A 210 -12.97 17.52 21.48
C ASN A 210 -11.83 18.14 20.68
N GLY A 211 -12.14 19.04 19.76
CA GLY A 211 -11.16 19.66 18.88
C GLY A 211 -10.88 18.85 17.61
N GLN A 212 -10.45 19.56 16.61
CA GLN A 212 -10.03 19.02 15.33
C GLN A 212 -8.64 19.54 15.00
N VAL A 213 -7.70 18.67 14.69
CA VAL A 213 -6.36 19.08 14.27
C VAL A 213 -6.46 19.66 12.85
N SER A 214 -6.33 20.96 12.74
CA SER A 214 -6.35 21.71 11.48
C SER A 214 -4.95 21.94 10.90
N ASN A 215 -3.91 21.86 11.75
CA ASN A 215 -2.51 21.97 11.34
C ASN A 215 -1.65 20.95 12.09
N SER A 216 -1.36 19.83 11.43
CA SER A 216 -0.59 18.72 12.02
C SER A 216 0.83 19.15 12.45
N ALA A 217 1.53 19.96 11.65
CA ALA A 217 2.89 20.39 11.98
C ALA A 217 2.93 21.25 13.27
N THR A 218 1.97 22.15 13.44
CA THR A 218 1.86 22.96 14.65
C THR A 218 1.41 22.12 15.84
N TYR A 219 0.47 21.20 15.63
CA TYR A 219 0.03 20.25 16.64
C TYR A 219 1.20 19.41 17.17
N ASP A 220 1.95 18.77 16.28
CA ASP A 220 3.07 17.90 16.67
C ASP A 220 4.21 18.69 17.35
N ALA A 221 4.48 19.92 16.88
CA ALA A 221 5.57 20.73 17.42
C ALA A 221 5.24 21.46 18.74
N LYS A 222 3.99 21.88 18.92
CA LYS A 222 3.62 22.77 20.03
C LYS A 222 2.56 22.21 20.96
N PHE A 223 1.52 21.54 20.41
CA PHE A 223 0.42 21.03 21.23
C PHE A 223 0.88 19.88 22.11
N THR A 224 1.53 18.88 21.53
CA THR A 224 1.97 17.67 22.24
C THR A 224 2.97 17.98 23.37
N ALA A 225 3.79 19.02 23.20
CA ALA A 225 4.84 19.38 24.18
C ALA A 225 4.32 20.01 25.48
N GLY A 226 3.12 20.63 25.46
CA GLY A 226 2.58 21.37 26.60
C GLY A 226 1.32 20.78 27.23
N GLN A 227 0.81 19.68 26.71
CA GLN A 227 -0.40 19.02 27.22
C GLN A 227 -0.19 18.30 28.54
N PRO A 228 -1.26 18.05 29.35
CA PRO A 228 -2.63 18.53 29.16
C PRO A 228 -2.81 20.02 29.44
N TYR A 229 -3.71 20.65 28.69
CA TYR A 229 -4.06 22.05 28.90
C TYR A 229 -5.31 22.17 29.75
N THR A 230 -5.38 23.23 30.59
CA THR A 230 -6.60 23.62 31.27
C THR A 230 -7.18 24.85 30.57
N VAL A 231 -8.40 24.71 30.05
CA VAL A 231 -9.18 25.80 29.44
C VAL A 231 -10.17 26.29 30.49
N SER A 232 -10.01 27.49 31.00
CA SER A 232 -10.84 28.10 32.05
C SER A 232 -11.62 29.30 31.49
N PHE A 233 -12.90 29.36 31.78
CA PHE A 233 -13.77 30.51 31.43
C PHE A 233 -13.69 31.54 32.55
N LEU A 234 -13.04 32.65 32.29
CA LEU A 234 -12.91 33.77 33.24
C LEU A 234 -14.18 34.62 33.29
N SER A 235 -14.84 34.74 32.12
CA SER A 235 -16.12 35.43 31.93
C SER A 235 -16.84 34.85 30.75
N SER A 236 -17.99 35.38 30.40
CA SER A 236 -18.71 35.01 29.16
C SER A 236 -18.00 35.46 27.88
N THR A 237 -16.93 36.26 27.98
CA THR A 237 -16.20 36.82 26.82
C THR A 237 -14.72 36.51 26.81
N GLN A 238 -14.18 35.82 27.83
CA GLN A 238 -12.75 35.55 27.96
C GLN A 238 -12.46 34.16 28.51
N ILE A 239 -11.66 33.41 27.78
CA ILE A 239 -11.07 32.16 28.25
C ILE A 239 -9.60 32.37 28.60
N LYS A 240 -9.08 31.50 29.48
CA LYS A 240 -7.66 31.38 29.81
C LYS A 240 -7.23 29.93 29.53
N ILE A 241 -6.10 29.77 28.89
CA ILE A 241 -5.50 28.45 28.63
C ILE A 241 -4.16 28.37 29.37
N THR A 242 -4.01 27.34 30.19
CA THR A 242 -2.74 27.05 30.88
C THR A 242 -2.20 25.70 30.48
N ASP A 243 -0.87 25.57 30.32
CA ASP A 243 -0.21 24.31 30.02
C ASP A 243 -0.07 23.42 31.29
N ALA A 244 0.48 22.21 31.09
CA ALA A 244 0.73 21.26 32.18
C ALA A 244 1.67 21.83 33.30
N GLY A 245 2.53 22.78 32.98
CA GLY A 245 3.41 23.49 33.92
C GLY A 245 2.72 24.65 34.65
N GLY A 246 1.44 24.94 34.33
CA GLY A 246 0.68 26.05 34.89
C GLY A 246 0.98 27.43 34.24
N ASN A 247 1.75 27.46 33.16
CA ASN A 247 2.05 28.69 32.44
C ASN A 247 0.84 29.14 31.61
N ASP A 248 0.59 30.44 31.57
CA ASP A 248 -0.46 31.04 30.76
C ASP A 248 -0.01 31.07 29.27
N VAL A 249 -0.70 30.34 28.41
CA VAL A 249 -0.46 30.24 26.98
C VAL A 249 -1.62 30.78 26.15
N THR A 250 -2.52 31.55 26.77
CA THR A 250 -3.72 32.12 26.15
C THR A 250 -3.41 32.97 24.92
N SER A 251 -2.27 33.65 24.89
CA SER A 251 -1.83 34.46 23.76
C SER A 251 -1.59 33.67 22.46
N GLU A 252 -1.44 32.37 22.56
CA GLU A 252 -1.32 31.48 21.39
C GLU A 252 -2.69 31.01 20.83
N ALA A 253 -3.77 31.32 21.54
CA ALA A 253 -5.13 31.11 21.05
C ALA A 253 -5.58 32.21 20.10
N SER A 254 -6.48 31.89 19.17
CA SER A 254 -7.10 32.89 18.32
C SER A 254 -7.72 34.02 19.17
N GLN A 255 -7.54 35.26 18.73
CA GLN A 255 -8.03 36.46 19.39
C GLN A 255 -7.60 36.58 20.89
N ASN A 256 -6.45 35.99 21.27
CA ASN A 256 -5.97 35.97 22.65
C ASN A 256 -7.03 35.43 23.64
N GLY A 257 -7.82 34.44 23.22
CA GLY A 257 -8.85 33.83 24.07
C GLY A 257 -10.13 34.69 24.28
N VAL A 258 -10.30 35.76 23.50
CA VAL A 258 -11.56 36.51 23.50
C VAL A 258 -12.60 35.70 22.73
N ILE A 259 -13.78 35.55 23.31
CA ILE A 259 -14.91 34.79 22.77
C ILE A 259 -16.17 35.67 22.70
N SER A 260 -17.14 35.29 21.88
CA SER A 260 -18.45 35.94 21.83
C SER A 260 -19.36 35.39 22.92
N ASN A 261 -20.11 36.22 23.56
CA ASN A 261 -21.18 35.83 24.52
C ASN A 261 -22.55 35.65 23.83
N SER A 262 -22.58 35.61 22.50
CA SER A 262 -23.83 35.38 21.74
C SER A 262 -24.36 34.00 22.01
N ASN A 263 -25.59 33.90 22.52
CA ASN A 263 -26.24 32.65 22.85
C ASN A 263 -26.42 31.77 21.60
N GLY A 264 -26.02 30.51 21.69
CA GLY A 264 -26.18 29.52 20.63
C GLY A 264 -25.26 29.74 19.40
N ALA A 265 -24.37 30.72 19.42
CA ALA A 265 -23.42 30.95 18.33
C ALA A 265 -22.31 29.89 18.34
N ASN A 266 -22.14 29.16 17.24
CA ASN A 266 -20.99 28.29 17.06
C ASN A 266 -19.76 29.14 16.78
N GLN A 267 -18.79 29.10 17.69
CA GLN A 267 -17.50 29.78 17.54
C GLN A 267 -16.38 28.75 17.46
N THR A 268 -15.31 29.11 16.77
CA THR A 268 -14.10 28.28 16.71
C THR A 268 -12.96 29.03 17.40
N VAL A 269 -12.34 28.38 18.38
CA VAL A 269 -11.11 28.85 19.00
C VAL A 269 -9.96 27.96 18.48
N THR A 270 -9.05 28.56 17.71
CA THR A 270 -7.86 27.85 17.21
C THR A 270 -6.74 28.00 18.24
N PHE A 271 -6.16 26.88 18.66
CA PHE A 271 -5.06 26.85 19.61
C PHE A 271 -4.04 25.77 19.23
N ARG A 272 -2.79 26.16 18.99
CA ARG A 272 -1.66 25.25 18.68
C ARG A 272 -1.98 24.19 17.62
N GLY A 273 -2.70 24.59 16.55
CA GLY A 273 -3.06 23.70 15.44
C GLY A 273 -4.31 22.85 15.69
N VAL A 274 -5.05 23.13 16.76
CA VAL A 274 -6.34 22.50 17.10
C VAL A 274 -7.43 23.54 17.03
N ASP A 275 -8.52 23.24 16.30
CA ASP A 275 -9.73 24.05 16.24
C ASP A 275 -10.77 23.47 17.19
N LEU A 276 -11.13 24.24 18.20
CA LEU A 276 -12.09 23.91 19.24
C LEU A 276 -13.42 24.60 18.94
N GLY A 277 -14.48 23.82 18.71
CA GLY A 277 -15.84 24.35 18.62
C GLY A 277 -16.35 24.72 20.00
N LEU A 278 -16.73 25.95 20.19
CA LEU A 278 -17.25 26.51 21.43
C LEU A 278 -18.69 26.98 21.22
N ASN A 279 -19.55 26.70 22.18
CA ASN A 279 -20.90 27.23 22.22
C ASN A 279 -21.31 27.56 23.67
N LEU A 280 -22.00 28.70 23.85
CA LEU A 280 -22.61 29.12 25.09
C LEU A 280 -24.12 28.97 25.00
N ASN A 281 -24.72 28.25 25.93
CA ASN A 281 -26.16 27.96 25.95
C ASN A 281 -26.80 28.69 27.14
N LEU A 282 -27.03 29.99 26.95
CA LEU A 282 -27.67 30.84 27.97
C LEU A 282 -29.19 30.63 27.96
N GLN A 283 -29.77 30.49 29.13
CA GLN A 283 -31.22 30.42 29.33
C GLN A 283 -31.81 31.77 29.67
N SER A 284 -33.15 31.89 29.54
CA SER A 284 -33.83 33.10 29.94
C SER A 284 -33.62 33.39 31.42
N GLY A 285 -33.10 34.59 31.75
CA GLY A 285 -32.80 35.00 33.10
C GLY A 285 -31.34 34.76 33.54
N ASP A 286 -30.53 34.08 32.75
CA ASP A 286 -29.10 33.93 33.06
C ASP A 286 -28.36 35.28 32.99
N VAL A 287 -27.47 35.50 33.94
CA VAL A 287 -26.47 36.56 33.87
C VAL A 287 -25.20 35.92 33.29
N PRO A 288 -24.80 36.25 32.05
CA PRO A 288 -23.78 35.47 31.30
C PRO A 288 -22.48 35.25 32.10
N ASP A 289 -21.90 36.29 32.68
CA ASP A 289 -20.65 36.14 33.44
C ASP A 289 -20.79 35.28 34.68
N THR A 290 -21.97 35.26 35.33
CA THR A 290 -22.18 34.47 36.54
C THR A 290 -22.30 32.97 36.23
N VAL A 291 -22.95 32.63 35.14
CA VAL A 291 -23.21 31.22 34.77
C VAL A 291 -22.11 30.60 33.92
N ILE A 292 -21.27 31.41 33.26
CA ILE A 292 -20.18 30.93 32.40
C ILE A 292 -18.85 30.90 33.14
N ALA A 293 -18.55 31.92 33.99
CA ALA A 293 -17.32 31.94 34.73
C ALA A 293 -17.16 30.71 35.64
N GLY A 294 -15.95 30.20 35.73
CA GLY A 294 -15.62 29.02 36.53
C GLY A 294 -15.79 27.67 35.84
N HIS A 295 -16.33 27.63 34.62
CA HIS A 295 -16.24 26.42 33.80
C HIS A 295 -14.79 26.15 33.44
N THR A 296 -14.36 24.91 33.63
CA THR A 296 -13.00 24.45 33.29
C THR A 296 -13.05 23.12 32.56
N PHE A 297 -12.16 22.99 31.59
CA PHE A 297 -11.99 21.79 30.78
C PHE A 297 -10.53 21.40 30.70
N THR A 298 -10.25 20.10 30.69
CA THR A 298 -8.94 19.59 30.32
C THR A 298 -8.97 19.27 28.82
N LEU A 299 -8.01 19.82 28.09
CA LEU A 299 -7.76 19.56 26.68
C LEU A 299 -6.45 18.79 26.53
N ALA A 300 -6.48 17.61 25.96
CA ALA A 300 -5.29 16.76 25.76
C ALA A 300 -5.35 16.03 24.44
N ALA A 301 -4.24 15.44 24.01
CA ALA A 301 -4.25 14.43 22.97
C ALA A 301 -5.11 13.23 23.42
N GLN A 302 -5.73 12.55 22.47
CA GLN A 302 -6.34 11.24 22.76
C GLN A 302 -5.27 10.29 23.27
N PRO A 303 -5.50 9.57 24.37
CA PRO A 303 -4.57 8.55 24.85
C PRO A 303 -4.35 7.49 23.80
N ASP A 304 -3.10 7.09 23.60
CA ASP A 304 -2.76 6.02 22.69
C ASP A 304 -3.52 4.74 23.04
N THR A 305 -4.04 4.06 22.04
CA THR A 305 -4.57 2.70 22.14
C THR A 305 -3.55 1.70 21.63
N PHE A 306 -3.80 0.42 21.85
CA PHE A 306 -2.83 -0.62 21.49
C PHE A 306 -3.48 -1.71 20.67
N ASN A 307 -2.88 -2.00 19.52
CA ASN A 307 -3.18 -3.19 18.75
C ASN A 307 -2.29 -4.34 19.26
N THR A 308 -2.92 -5.40 19.75
CA THR A 308 -2.20 -6.54 20.30
C THR A 308 -2.40 -7.78 19.46
N SER A 309 -1.34 -8.54 19.24
CA SER A 309 -1.42 -9.80 18.54
C SER A 309 -0.52 -10.86 19.18
N ARG A 310 -0.97 -12.12 19.10
CA ARG A 310 -0.22 -13.29 19.58
C ARG A 310 0.71 -13.78 18.48
N SER A 311 1.96 -14.07 18.79
CA SER A 311 2.88 -14.69 17.82
C SER A 311 2.45 -16.12 17.49
N ALA A 312 2.60 -16.53 16.24
CA ALA A 312 2.15 -17.85 15.76
C ALA A 312 2.86 -19.03 16.46
N GLY A 313 4.09 -18.83 16.94
CA GLY A 313 4.88 -19.83 17.64
C GLY A 313 4.66 -19.94 19.16
N ASN A 314 3.66 -19.25 19.71
CA ASN A 314 3.41 -19.27 21.15
C ASN A 314 2.99 -20.66 21.64
N PRO A 315 3.62 -21.18 22.72
CA PRO A 315 3.25 -22.44 23.34
C PRO A 315 1.84 -22.48 23.91
N SER A 316 1.35 -21.37 24.51
CA SER A 316 -0.01 -21.29 25.09
C SER A 316 -1.02 -20.75 24.10
N THR A 317 -2.32 -20.88 24.42
CA THR A 317 -3.43 -20.26 23.70
C THR A 317 -3.81 -18.87 24.23
N THR A 318 -3.05 -18.35 25.20
CA THR A 318 -3.28 -17.05 25.83
C THR A 318 -3.23 -15.92 24.80
N VAL A 319 -4.12 -14.93 24.96
CA VAL A 319 -4.16 -13.71 24.17
C VAL A 319 -4.22 -12.48 25.08
N VAL A 320 -3.78 -11.34 24.60
CA VAL A 320 -4.00 -10.06 25.29
C VAL A 320 -5.41 -9.59 24.96
N THR A 321 -6.22 -9.41 25.99
CA THR A 321 -7.62 -8.98 25.90
C THR A 321 -7.82 -7.49 26.12
N GLY A 322 -6.83 -6.81 26.68
CA GLY A 322 -6.84 -5.37 26.91
C GLY A 322 -5.45 -4.82 27.09
N ALA A 323 -5.24 -3.61 26.62
CA ALA A 323 -4.01 -2.86 26.82
C ALA A 323 -4.36 -1.39 27.06
N THR A 324 -3.86 -0.80 28.15
CA THR A 324 -4.15 0.59 28.53
C THR A 324 -2.91 1.25 29.13
N THR A 325 -2.75 2.54 28.86
CA THR A 325 -1.73 3.35 29.53
C THR A 325 -2.18 3.64 30.95
N THR A 326 -1.40 3.20 31.92
CA THR A 326 -1.66 3.43 33.36
C THR A 326 -0.73 4.46 33.96
N ASN A 327 0.40 4.74 33.32
CA ASN A 327 1.33 5.79 33.71
C ASN A 327 1.86 6.48 32.45
N GLN A 328 1.30 7.65 32.12
CA GLN A 328 1.63 8.37 30.87
C GLN A 328 3.11 8.78 30.85
N ALA A 329 3.68 9.28 31.94
CA ALA A 329 5.07 9.71 31.96
C ALA A 329 6.07 8.57 31.74
N ALA A 330 5.76 7.36 32.25
CA ALA A 330 6.56 6.17 31.99
C ALA A 330 6.37 5.68 30.55
N TYR A 331 5.15 5.76 30.02
CA TYR A 331 4.86 5.43 28.63
C TYR A 331 5.65 6.32 27.67
N ASP A 332 5.55 7.63 27.81
CA ASP A 332 6.22 8.60 26.93
C ASP A 332 7.75 8.49 26.98
N SER A 333 8.31 8.10 28.13
CA SER A 333 9.77 8.04 28.31
C SER A 333 10.39 6.68 27.98
N THR A 334 9.63 5.58 28.07
CA THR A 334 10.20 4.22 28.01
C THR A 334 9.54 3.28 27.04
N PHE A 335 8.29 3.51 26.64
CA PHE A 335 7.63 2.60 25.69
C PHE A 335 8.20 2.80 24.26
N PRO A 336 8.58 1.71 23.54
CA PRO A 336 9.15 1.85 22.20
C PRO A 336 8.14 2.38 21.18
N THR A 337 8.47 3.46 20.50
CA THR A 337 7.63 4.06 19.43
C THR A 337 7.42 3.13 18.24
N SER A 338 8.37 2.20 17.99
CA SER A 338 8.24 1.15 16.95
C SER A 338 7.32 0.00 17.36
N GLY A 339 6.72 0.07 18.54
CA GLY A 339 5.99 -1.02 19.16
C GLY A 339 6.88 -1.92 20.01
N ALA A 340 6.25 -2.76 20.81
CA ALA A 340 6.92 -3.63 21.76
C ALA A 340 6.54 -5.09 21.57
N ILE A 341 7.39 -5.98 22.06
CA ILE A 341 7.11 -7.41 22.18
C ILE A 341 7.23 -7.79 23.65
N LEU A 342 6.09 -8.19 24.25
CA LEU A 342 6.05 -8.76 25.60
C LEU A 342 6.38 -10.24 25.48
N LYS A 343 7.51 -10.66 26.06
CA LYS A 343 7.99 -12.03 26.03
C LYS A 343 7.99 -12.63 27.43
N PHE A 344 7.33 -13.77 27.60
CA PHE A 344 7.30 -14.47 28.87
C PHE A 344 8.52 -15.37 29.04
N THR A 345 9.20 -15.22 30.17
CA THR A 345 10.33 -16.09 30.60
C THR A 345 9.87 -17.20 31.52
N SER A 346 8.70 -17.05 32.15
CA SER A 346 8.00 -18.04 32.95
C SER A 346 6.48 -17.78 32.89
N ALA A 347 5.69 -18.54 33.62
CA ALA A 347 4.23 -18.29 33.73
C ALA A 347 3.90 -16.93 34.40
N THR A 348 4.84 -16.31 35.07
CA THR A 348 4.62 -15.04 35.78
C THR A 348 5.60 -13.95 35.41
N ASN A 349 6.82 -14.29 34.97
CA ASN A 349 7.85 -13.32 34.66
C ASN A 349 7.88 -13.01 33.16
N TYR A 350 8.06 -11.74 32.84
CA TYR A 350 8.10 -11.25 31.45
C TYR A 350 9.15 -10.15 31.29
N ASP A 351 9.59 -10.03 30.03
CA ASP A 351 10.42 -8.96 29.52
C ASP A 351 9.73 -8.24 28.38
N LEU A 352 9.79 -6.92 28.34
CA LEU A 352 9.32 -6.07 27.25
C LEU A 352 10.50 -5.66 26.38
N TYR A 353 10.45 -5.94 25.09
CA TYR A 353 11.47 -5.58 24.11
C TYR A 353 10.91 -4.59 23.10
N ALA A 354 11.77 -3.77 22.49
CA ALA A 354 11.41 -3.05 21.29
C ALA A 354 11.19 -4.02 20.11
N SER A 355 10.21 -3.75 19.27
CA SER A 355 9.93 -4.56 18.06
C SER A 355 10.78 -4.05 16.88
N PRO A 356 11.42 -4.95 16.10
CA PRO A 356 11.49 -6.40 16.26
C PRO A 356 12.57 -6.85 17.27
N ILE A 357 12.41 -8.06 17.86
CA ILE A 357 13.48 -8.66 18.69
C ILE A 357 14.57 -9.21 17.77
N THR A 358 15.82 -8.83 18.06
CA THR A 358 17.03 -9.33 17.41
C THR A 358 17.91 -10.06 18.42
N ALA A 359 18.95 -10.74 17.97
CA ALA A 359 19.90 -11.44 18.87
C ALA A 359 20.62 -10.50 19.87
N SER A 360 20.72 -9.21 19.55
CA SER A 360 21.34 -8.18 20.40
C SER A 360 20.33 -7.37 21.23
N SER A 361 19.03 -7.61 21.07
CA SER A 361 17.99 -6.85 21.79
C SER A 361 18.09 -7.07 23.30
N ARG A 362 17.97 -5.99 24.04
CA ARG A 362 17.85 -5.99 25.51
C ARG A 362 16.44 -5.61 25.93
N PRO A 363 15.92 -6.12 27.05
CA PRO A 363 14.64 -5.70 27.58
C PRO A 363 14.64 -4.19 27.85
N VAL A 364 13.57 -3.51 27.44
CA VAL A 364 13.28 -2.12 27.82
C VAL A 364 12.75 -2.05 29.26
N SER A 365 11.99 -3.08 29.64
CA SER A 365 11.42 -3.24 30.97
C SER A 365 11.23 -4.71 31.27
N SER A 366 11.31 -5.12 32.54
CA SER A 366 11.03 -6.47 33.00
C SER A 366 10.09 -6.41 34.20
N GLY A 367 9.29 -7.45 34.40
CA GLY A 367 8.33 -7.46 35.48
C GLY A 367 7.75 -8.84 35.79
N THR A 368 6.87 -8.84 36.78
CA THR A 368 6.07 -10.00 37.16
C THR A 368 4.60 -9.68 37.04
N MET A 369 3.80 -10.67 36.64
CA MET A 369 2.35 -10.51 36.55
C MET A 369 1.71 -10.26 37.92
N ALA A 370 0.73 -9.36 37.95
CA ALA A 370 -0.19 -9.18 39.04
C ALA A 370 -1.57 -9.75 38.63
N GLY A 371 -1.87 -10.96 39.05
CA GLY A 371 -3.06 -11.68 38.59
C GLY A 371 -2.97 -11.98 37.08
N SER A 372 -3.93 -11.50 36.29
CA SER A 372 -3.93 -11.63 34.83
C SER A 372 -3.25 -10.47 34.09
N THR A 373 -2.59 -9.55 34.81
CA THR A 373 -2.10 -8.30 34.25
C THR A 373 -0.59 -8.23 34.28
N ALA A 374 0.03 -7.88 33.15
CA ALA A 374 1.43 -7.53 33.01
C ALA A 374 1.56 -6.01 32.81
N THR A 375 2.34 -5.32 33.66
CA THR A 375 2.53 -3.87 33.54
C THR A 375 3.99 -3.54 33.27
N ALA A 376 4.27 -2.96 32.11
CA ALA A 376 5.62 -2.61 31.68
C ALA A 376 5.64 -1.27 30.93
N ALA A 377 6.65 -0.45 31.15
CA ALA A 377 6.85 0.83 30.48
C ALA A 377 5.57 1.71 30.48
N GLY A 378 4.85 1.77 31.58
CA GLY A 378 3.62 2.57 31.72
C GLY A 378 2.35 1.97 31.11
N VAL A 379 2.43 0.81 30.46
CA VAL A 379 1.29 0.12 29.84
C VAL A 379 0.91 -1.11 30.65
N SER A 380 -0.37 -1.30 30.90
CA SER A 380 -0.96 -2.46 31.55
C SER A 380 -1.64 -3.33 30.50
N LEU A 381 -1.24 -4.61 30.43
CA LEU A 381 -1.68 -5.61 29.46
C LEU A 381 -2.42 -6.71 30.20
N THR A 382 -3.71 -6.89 29.90
CA THR A 382 -4.56 -7.93 30.51
C THR A 382 -4.57 -9.16 29.60
N LEU A 383 -4.28 -10.33 30.16
CA LEU A 383 -4.23 -11.61 29.44
C LEU A 383 -5.47 -12.46 29.73
N SER A 384 -5.91 -13.25 28.74
CA SER A 384 -7.07 -14.13 28.84
C SER A 384 -6.84 -15.38 29.72
N GLY A 385 -5.57 -15.69 30.05
CA GLY A 385 -5.20 -16.88 30.81
C GLY A 385 -3.72 -16.82 31.23
N ALA A 386 -3.24 -17.92 31.82
CA ALA A 386 -1.84 -18.04 32.23
C ALA A 386 -0.93 -18.22 31.00
N PRO A 387 0.06 -17.36 30.78
CA PRO A 387 1.06 -17.54 29.73
C PRO A 387 2.07 -18.62 30.10
N THR A 388 2.83 -19.07 29.13
CA THR A 388 3.91 -20.05 29.29
C THR A 388 5.26 -19.41 28.91
N ALA A 389 6.35 -19.93 29.42
CA ALA A 389 7.68 -19.50 28.99
C ALA A 389 7.84 -19.65 27.47
N GLY A 390 8.26 -18.57 26.81
CA GLY A 390 8.39 -18.50 25.35
C GLY A 390 7.23 -17.81 24.65
N ASP A 391 6.08 -17.57 25.30
CA ASP A 391 4.99 -16.79 24.72
C ASP A 391 5.45 -15.37 24.40
N GLN A 392 5.03 -14.87 23.24
CA GLN A 392 5.33 -13.52 22.75
C GLN A 392 4.04 -12.85 22.27
N PHE A 393 3.84 -11.62 22.70
CA PHE A 393 2.72 -10.77 22.30
C PHE A 393 3.26 -9.48 21.73
N VAL A 394 2.87 -9.18 20.50
CA VAL A 394 3.21 -7.91 19.85
C VAL A 394 2.23 -6.86 20.34
N VAL A 395 2.73 -5.71 20.76
CA VAL A 395 1.96 -4.56 21.26
C VAL A 395 2.36 -3.36 20.42
N GLN A 396 1.48 -2.93 19.53
CA GLN A 396 1.70 -1.80 18.65
C GLN A 396 0.88 -0.61 19.15
N PRO A 397 1.51 0.55 19.50
CA PRO A 397 0.77 1.74 19.87
C PRO A 397 0.06 2.31 18.65
N ASN A 398 -1.17 2.74 18.87
CA ASN A 398 -1.94 3.54 17.93
C ASN A 398 -2.06 4.96 18.52
N ASN A 399 -1.25 5.87 17.98
CA ASN A 399 -1.20 7.27 18.39
C ASN A 399 -2.25 8.15 17.70
N HIS A 400 -3.24 7.55 17.06
CA HIS A 400 -4.33 8.22 16.35
C HIS A 400 -3.91 9.19 15.24
N GLN A 401 -2.65 9.17 14.79
CA GLN A 401 -2.20 10.03 13.68
C GLN A 401 -2.91 9.70 12.38
N THR A 402 -3.20 8.41 12.17
CA THR A 402 -3.91 7.93 10.99
C THR A 402 -5.13 7.12 11.42
N GLN A 403 -6.14 7.11 10.56
CA GLN A 403 -7.36 6.33 10.77
C GLN A 403 -7.89 5.82 9.43
N ASN A 404 -8.32 4.56 9.38
CA ASN A 404 -8.94 4.04 8.18
C ASN A 404 -10.35 4.62 8.00
N ILE A 405 -10.82 4.64 6.75
CA ILE A 405 -12.13 5.23 6.40
C ILE A 405 -13.30 4.47 7.01
N LEU A 406 -13.18 3.15 7.20
CA LEU A 406 -14.26 2.35 7.77
C LEU A 406 -14.53 2.71 9.22
N ASP A 407 -13.48 2.97 10.02
CA ASP A 407 -13.60 3.44 11.40
C ASP A 407 -14.16 4.87 11.46
N THR A 408 -13.76 5.73 10.53
CA THR A 408 -14.33 7.08 10.39
C THR A 408 -15.84 7.02 10.13
N LEU A 409 -16.26 6.20 9.16
CA LEU A 409 -17.69 6.03 8.87
C LEU A 409 -18.44 5.43 10.07
N ASN A 410 -17.85 4.47 10.79
CA ASN A 410 -18.45 3.91 11.99
C ASN A 410 -18.67 4.96 13.09
N GLN A 411 -17.70 5.84 13.32
CA GLN A 411 -17.83 6.96 14.26
C GLN A 411 -18.95 7.93 13.85
N MET A 412 -19.04 8.28 12.56
CA MET A 412 -20.11 9.14 12.04
C MET A 412 -21.49 8.48 12.22
N ILE A 413 -21.62 7.20 11.90
CA ILE A 413 -22.85 6.42 12.10
C ILE A 413 -23.25 6.37 13.57
N GLY A 414 -22.29 6.14 14.47
CA GLY A 414 -22.52 6.13 15.92
C GLY A 414 -23.01 7.48 16.44
N ALA A 415 -22.40 8.57 15.98
CA ALA A 415 -22.82 9.92 16.33
C ALA A 415 -24.26 10.24 15.87
N LEU A 416 -24.61 9.87 14.64
CA LEU A 416 -25.95 10.10 14.08
C LEU A 416 -27.03 9.24 14.73
N ASN A 417 -26.70 8.09 15.30
CA ASN A 417 -27.61 7.24 16.04
C ASN A 417 -27.83 7.70 17.49
N THR A 418 -27.00 8.64 17.97
CA THR A 418 -27.15 9.19 19.33
C THR A 418 -28.22 10.28 19.33
N PRO A 419 -29.27 10.19 20.15
CA PRO A 419 -30.33 11.21 20.22
C PRO A 419 -29.76 12.58 20.63
N ALA A 420 -30.15 13.63 19.92
CA ALA A 420 -29.70 14.97 20.17
C ALA A 420 -30.83 16.04 20.11
N ASP A 421 -32.05 15.66 19.79
CA ASP A 421 -33.19 16.59 19.73
C ASP A 421 -33.48 17.17 21.12
N GLY A 422 -33.58 18.51 21.16
CA GLY A 422 -33.82 19.24 22.42
C GLY A 422 -32.64 19.26 23.39
N ASN A 423 -31.48 18.71 23.02
CA ASN A 423 -30.27 18.69 23.84
C ASN A 423 -29.10 19.43 23.13
N PRO A 424 -28.87 20.72 23.42
CA PRO A 424 -27.81 21.51 22.76
C PRO A 424 -26.41 20.92 22.91
N VAL A 425 -26.09 20.30 24.05
CA VAL A 425 -24.79 19.66 24.28
C VAL A 425 -24.60 18.46 23.38
N ALA A 426 -25.62 17.60 23.25
CA ALA A 426 -25.59 16.45 22.34
C ALA A 426 -25.49 16.89 20.88
N GLN A 427 -26.20 17.94 20.49
CA GLN A 427 -26.11 18.53 19.14
C GLN A 427 -24.68 19.05 18.83
N GLN A 428 -24.05 19.72 19.77
CA GLN A 428 -22.68 20.20 19.63
C GLN A 428 -21.66 19.05 19.48
N LYS A 429 -21.77 18.00 20.31
CA LYS A 429 -20.94 16.79 20.19
C LYS A 429 -21.14 16.11 18.85
N LEU A 430 -22.38 16.00 18.39
CA LEU A 430 -22.70 15.48 17.06
C LEU A 430 -22.02 16.30 15.95
N LEU A 431 -22.20 17.63 15.97
CA LEU A 431 -21.60 18.53 14.98
C LEU A 431 -20.08 18.41 14.95
N ALA A 432 -19.44 18.34 16.11
CA ALA A 432 -17.99 18.18 16.23
C ALA A 432 -17.52 16.85 15.61
N THR A 433 -18.21 15.74 15.93
CA THR A 433 -17.89 14.42 15.40
C THR A 433 -18.12 14.35 13.88
N MET A 434 -19.21 14.94 13.41
CA MET A 434 -19.51 14.96 11.96
C MET A 434 -18.52 15.82 11.18
N ASN A 435 -18.12 16.99 11.70
CA ASN A 435 -17.09 17.83 11.08
C ASN A 435 -15.73 17.11 10.99
N ALA A 436 -15.30 16.49 12.08
CA ALA A 436 -14.09 15.68 12.09
C ALA A 436 -14.19 14.49 11.11
N GLY A 437 -15.35 13.81 11.08
CA GLY A 437 -15.62 12.74 10.14
C GLY A 437 -15.54 13.18 8.68
N VAL A 438 -16.15 14.30 8.32
CA VAL A 438 -16.07 14.89 6.97
C VAL A 438 -14.62 15.21 6.57
N SER A 439 -13.83 15.75 7.50
CA SER A 439 -12.41 16.02 7.27
C SER A 439 -11.60 14.74 7.10
N ASN A 440 -11.85 13.72 7.92
CA ASN A 440 -11.19 12.42 7.81
C ASN A 440 -11.56 11.69 6.52
N VAL A 441 -12.83 11.78 6.07
CA VAL A 441 -13.26 11.28 4.74
C VAL A 441 -12.50 11.98 3.63
N THR A 442 -12.29 13.30 3.73
CA THR A 442 -11.51 14.07 2.75
C THR A 442 -10.06 13.58 2.71
N SER A 443 -9.42 13.41 3.87
CA SER A 443 -8.05 12.84 3.97
C SER A 443 -7.96 11.43 3.37
N ALA A 444 -8.98 10.60 3.58
CA ALA A 444 -9.03 9.25 3.01
C ALA A 444 -9.19 9.28 1.47
N MET A 445 -9.96 10.23 0.94
CA MET A 445 -10.06 10.45 -0.51
C MET A 445 -8.72 10.87 -1.11
N GLU A 446 -8.00 11.78 -0.45
CA GLU A 446 -6.66 12.23 -0.88
C GLU A 446 -5.66 11.06 -0.86
N GLN A 447 -5.69 10.22 0.18
CA GLN A 447 -4.83 9.05 0.28
C GLN A 447 -5.12 8.03 -0.82
N ALA A 448 -6.39 7.70 -1.07
CA ALA A 448 -6.79 6.85 -2.19
C ALA A 448 -6.41 7.45 -3.55
N GLY A 449 -6.51 8.79 -3.70
CA GLY A 449 -6.05 9.52 -4.88
C GLY A 449 -4.54 9.41 -5.11
N SER A 450 -3.76 9.46 -4.04
CA SER A 450 -2.31 9.23 -4.09
C SER A 450 -1.97 7.80 -4.57
N ALA A 451 -2.75 6.80 -4.13
CA ALA A 451 -2.62 5.43 -4.60
C ALA A 451 -2.95 5.28 -6.10
N VAL A 452 -4.01 5.95 -6.59
CA VAL A 452 -4.35 6.01 -8.04
C VAL A 452 -3.21 6.66 -8.82
N THR A 453 -2.68 7.77 -8.33
CA THR A 453 -1.55 8.47 -8.96
C THR A 453 -0.31 7.57 -9.04
N ALA A 454 -0.01 6.82 -7.99
CA ALA A 454 1.10 5.88 -7.97
C ALA A 454 0.92 4.76 -9.01
N ILE A 455 -0.29 4.21 -9.16
CA ILE A 455 -0.64 3.26 -10.22
C ILE A 455 -0.44 3.88 -11.60
N GLY A 456 -0.96 5.09 -11.82
CA GLY A 456 -0.82 5.80 -13.09
C GLY A 456 0.64 6.03 -13.48
N THR A 457 1.48 6.44 -12.52
CA THR A 457 2.92 6.62 -12.76
C THR A 457 3.60 5.29 -13.12
N ARG A 458 3.27 4.20 -12.41
CA ARG A 458 3.79 2.86 -12.74
C ARG A 458 3.30 2.42 -14.13
N GLY A 459 2.06 2.74 -14.51
CA GLY A 459 1.51 2.49 -15.84
C GLY A 459 2.33 3.17 -16.94
N GLN A 460 2.71 4.43 -16.76
CA GLN A 460 3.58 5.16 -17.70
C GLN A 460 4.97 4.52 -17.84
N VAL A 461 5.55 4.05 -16.72
CA VAL A 461 6.82 3.30 -16.74
C VAL A 461 6.68 2.01 -17.54
N LEU A 462 5.55 1.29 -17.39
CA LEU A 462 5.28 0.08 -18.17
C LEU A 462 5.14 0.37 -19.66
N ASP A 463 4.47 1.47 -20.05
CA ASP A 463 4.33 1.86 -21.46
C ASP A 463 5.69 2.18 -22.10
N ALA A 464 6.54 2.93 -21.41
CA ALA A 464 7.89 3.23 -21.86
C ALA A 464 8.76 1.97 -21.99
N GLN A 465 8.66 1.05 -21.02
CA GLN A 465 9.39 -0.20 -21.05
C GLN A 465 8.90 -1.15 -22.15
N ASP A 466 7.60 -1.20 -22.38
CA ASP A 466 6.98 -1.99 -23.45
C ASP A 466 7.48 -1.53 -24.84
N ALA A 467 7.50 -0.23 -25.09
CA ALA A 467 8.05 0.36 -26.31
C ALA A 467 9.54 0.01 -26.51
N THR A 468 10.31 0.03 -25.40
CA THR A 468 11.72 -0.38 -25.41
C THR A 468 11.86 -1.87 -25.75
N ASN A 469 11.09 -2.73 -25.10
CA ASN A 469 11.12 -4.16 -25.33
C ASN A 469 10.70 -4.50 -26.77
N GLN A 470 9.68 -3.85 -27.33
CA GLN A 470 9.27 -4.00 -28.73
C GLN A 470 10.40 -3.62 -29.69
N SER A 471 11.10 -2.53 -29.45
CA SER A 471 12.26 -2.11 -30.23
C SER A 471 13.38 -3.16 -30.19
N LEU A 472 13.63 -3.74 -29.00
CA LEU A 472 14.61 -4.82 -28.83
C LEU A 472 14.17 -6.11 -29.55
N VAL A 473 12.87 -6.45 -29.53
CA VAL A 473 12.33 -7.60 -30.29
C VAL A 473 12.58 -7.43 -31.79
N ILE A 474 12.32 -6.23 -32.33
CA ILE A 474 12.56 -5.93 -33.75
C ILE A 474 14.07 -6.06 -34.08
N ALA A 475 14.94 -5.46 -33.28
CA ALA A 475 16.39 -5.54 -33.47
C ALA A 475 16.90 -6.98 -33.37
N ASN A 476 16.39 -7.74 -32.42
CA ASN A 476 16.72 -9.16 -32.24
C ASN A 476 16.27 -10.00 -33.46
N THR A 477 15.01 -9.86 -33.88
CA THR A 477 14.46 -10.56 -35.04
C THR A 477 15.23 -10.21 -36.32
N THR A 478 15.58 -8.95 -36.51
CA THR A 478 16.42 -8.50 -37.63
C THR A 478 17.80 -9.15 -37.59
N SER A 479 18.43 -9.16 -36.39
CA SER A 479 19.75 -9.80 -36.22
C SER A 479 19.70 -11.31 -36.47
N GLN A 480 18.67 -11.98 -36.00
CA GLN A 480 18.43 -13.40 -36.27
C GLN A 480 18.26 -13.64 -37.79
N GLY A 481 17.48 -12.80 -38.49
CA GLY A 481 17.26 -12.86 -39.91
C GLY A 481 18.56 -12.70 -40.71
N VAL A 482 19.43 -11.77 -40.34
CA VAL A 482 20.76 -11.58 -40.98
C VAL A 482 21.64 -12.84 -40.85
N ILE A 483 21.56 -13.53 -39.73
CA ILE A 483 22.34 -14.75 -39.45
C ILE A 483 21.74 -15.93 -40.24
N VAL A 484 20.43 -16.12 -40.21
CA VAL A 484 19.75 -17.32 -40.68
C VAL A 484 19.36 -17.23 -42.15
N ASN A 485 18.88 -16.07 -42.61
CA ASN A 485 18.30 -15.96 -43.95
C ASN A 485 19.38 -15.90 -45.04
N ALA A 486 19.23 -16.70 -46.05
CA ALA A 486 20.04 -16.66 -47.26
C ALA A 486 19.50 -15.59 -48.23
N ASP A 487 20.41 -14.93 -48.98
CA ASP A 487 20.00 -14.05 -50.06
C ASP A 487 19.55 -14.90 -51.27
N PRO A 488 18.27 -14.88 -51.66
CA PRO A 488 17.75 -15.71 -52.74
C PRO A 488 18.48 -15.51 -54.07
N ALA A 489 18.88 -14.28 -54.39
CA ALA A 489 19.58 -13.98 -55.65
C ALA A 489 20.99 -14.55 -55.64
N ALA A 490 21.72 -14.42 -54.57
CA ALA A 490 23.07 -14.96 -54.40
C ALA A 490 23.03 -16.51 -54.45
N VAL A 491 22.14 -17.13 -53.70
CA VAL A 491 22.01 -18.62 -53.65
C VAL A 491 21.61 -19.20 -54.99
N MET A 492 20.64 -18.60 -55.71
CA MET A 492 20.24 -19.05 -57.05
C MET A 492 21.37 -18.90 -58.06
N THR A 493 22.15 -17.81 -57.99
CA THR A 493 23.32 -17.61 -58.82
C THR A 493 24.39 -18.67 -58.56
N GLN A 494 24.66 -18.96 -57.28
CA GLN A 494 25.61 -19.98 -56.86
C GLN A 494 25.15 -21.39 -57.28
N LEU A 495 23.87 -21.70 -57.11
CA LEU A 495 23.29 -22.98 -57.56
C LEU A 495 23.44 -23.20 -59.05
N THR A 496 23.15 -22.16 -59.85
CA THR A 496 23.29 -22.22 -61.32
C THR A 496 24.75 -22.44 -61.72
N LEU A 497 25.68 -21.75 -61.07
CA LEU A 497 27.10 -21.92 -61.30
C LEU A 497 27.58 -23.34 -60.95
N GLN A 498 27.18 -23.86 -59.78
CA GLN A 498 27.50 -25.22 -59.32
C GLN A 498 26.91 -26.29 -60.21
N GLN A 499 25.66 -26.14 -60.68
CA GLN A 499 25.06 -27.03 -61.65
C GLN A 499 25.86 -27.04 -62.97
N THR A 500 26.25 -25.87 -63.45
CA THR A 500 27.07 -25.76 -64.69
C THR A 500 28.44 -26.42 -64.51
N MET A 501 29.09 -26.20 -63.35
CA MET A 501 30.37 -26.86 -63.04
C MET A 501 30.22 -28.37 -62.89
N LEU A 502 29.14 -28.85 -62.30
CA LEU A 502 28.85 -30.28 -62.17
C LEU A 502 28.63 -30.94 -63.54
N GLN A 503 27.88 -30.28 -64.46
CA GLN A 503 27.70 -30.74 -65.84
C GLN A 503 29.03 -30.77 -66.57
N ALA A 504 29.89 -29.74 -66.44
CA ALA A 504 31.21 -29.72 -67.06
C ALA A 504 32.09 -30.86 -66.52
N ALA A 505 32.07 -31.11 -65.19
CA ALA A 505 32.80 -32.18 -64.54
C ALA A 505 32.32 -33.58 -65.02
N GLN A 506 30.99 -33.76 -65.20
CA GLN A 506 30.41 -34.98 -65.76
C GLN A 506 30.89 -35.24 -67.19
N LEU A 507 30.85 -34.22 -68.07
CA LEU A 507 31.36 -34.27 -69.42
C LEU A 507 32.85 -34.59 -69.50
N ALA A 508 33.67 -33.95 -68.66
CA ALA A 508 35.08 -34.21 -68.53
C ALA A 508 35.36 -35.66 -68.11
N PHE A 509 34.67 -36.10 -67.04
CA PHE A 509 34.77 -37.49 -66.54
C PHE A 509 34.38 -38.53 -67.62
N SER A 510 33.30 -38.30 -68.32
CA SER A 510 32.83 -39.19 -69.46
C SER A 510 33.84 -39.25 -70.54
N LYS A 511 34.39 -38.12 -71.04
CA LYS A 511 35.45 -38.08 -72.03
C LYS A 511 36.72 -38.81 -71.61
N ILE A 512 37.15 -38.60 -70.35
CA ILE A 512 38.37 -39.24 -69.82
C ILE A 512 38.16 -40.78 -69.67
N SER A 513 36.93 -41.22 -69.22
CA SER A 513 36.59 -42.64 -69.12
C SER A 513 36.60 -43.34 -70.49
N GLN A 514 36.14 -42.65 -71.52
CA GLN A 514 36.18 -43.17 -72.93
C GLN A 514 37.65 -43.27 -73.41
N LEU A 515 38.50 -42.30 -73.15
CA LEU A 515 39.93 -42.36 -73.51
C LEU A 515 40.70 -43.49 -72.81
N GLY A 516 40.34 -43.77 -71.53
CA GLY A 516 40.89 -44.91 -70.77
C GLY A 516 40.49 -46.28 -71.28
N LEU A 517 39.30 -46.43 -71.88
CA LEU A 517 38.80 -47.67 -72.44
C LEU A 517 39.46 -48.00 -73.81
N PHE A 518 39.74 -46.96 -74.62
CA PHE A 518 40.38 -47.13 -75.92
C PHE A 518 41.89 -47.44 -75.87
N ASN A 519 42.56 -47.23 -74.75
CA ASN A 519 43.98 -47.59 -74.56
C ASN A 519 44.17 -49.05 -74.05
N LYS A 520 43.11 -49.86 -73.92
CA LYS A 520 43.13 -51.27 -73.47
C LYS A 520 42.68 -52.25 -74.56
N ILE A 521 42.43 -51.81 -75.80
CA ILE A 521 42.22 -52.65 -76.96
C ILE A 521 43.50 -52.63 -77.86
#